data_f707c8f178e3b524c0ef3c422fcffdf3
#
_entry.id   f707c8f178e3b524c0ef3c422fcffdf3
#
_cell.length_a   1.000
_cell.length_b   1.000
_cell.length_c   1.000
_cell.angle_alpha   90.00
_cell.angle_beta   90.00
_cell.angle_gamma   90.00
#
_symmetry.space_group_name_H-M   'P 1'
#
loop_
_entity.id
_entity.type
_entity.pdbx_description
1 polymer ?
#
loop_
_entity_poly.entity_id
_entity_poly.type
_entity_poly.pdbx_seq_one_letter_code
_entity_poly.pdbx_strand_id
1 'polypeptide(L)'
;MAKQNIKDPGAHHNSSGALIRRFLPYLAKHKAVLFLDLFCAALTTLCDIFLPKIMSTITNSAMGVGITLTTGIVLKLAGIYFVLRIIDGAAQYFMSGIGHIMGVHIETDMRRDAFDHLLLLDHTYYNNTKVGTIMGRITNDLFDVTEFAHHCPEEFFIAFIKILASFIILCQASIPLTLAVFACVPLMGVVSVYLNGRLRARFRQQRIQIGELNATIEDSLLGQGVVKAFAAEEQERAKFEQGNKDFEHIKTLGYYAMAAFNTSTRLFDGLMYLVVILAGGLSLVNGKITAGDLVAYMLYVTTLIATIRRIVEFAEQFQRGMTGIERFAEIMD
;
A
#
# COMPACT_ATOMS: atom_id res chain seq x y z
N MET A 1 14.54 -29.81 22.28
CA MET A 1 13.82 -30.59 21.26
C MET A 1 13.99 -29.92 19.91
N ALA A 2 14.44 -30.67 18.91
CA ALA A 2 14.96 -30.17 17.65
C ALA A 2 13.90 -29.47 16.81
N LYS A 3 14.20 -28.24 16.36
CA LYS A 3 13.44 -27.57 15.29
C LYS A 3 13.63 -28.39 14.00
N GLN A 4 12.65 -29.18 13.64
CA GLN A 4 12.55 -29.70 12.28
C GLN A 4 12.25 -28.52 11.34
N ASN A 5 13.28 -28.08 10.63
CA ASN A 5 13.18 -27.29 9.40
C ASN A 5 12.47 -28.20 8.36
N ILE A 6 11.18 -28.12 8.26
CA ILE A 6 10.46 -28.65 7.11
C ILE A 6 10.82 -27.70 5.95
N LYS A 7 11.88 -28.02 5.23
CA LYS A 7 12.10 -27.52 3.87
C LYS A 7 11.05 -28.19 3.01
N ASP A 8 10.16 -27.37 2.48
CA ASP A 8 9.25 -27.76 1.40
C ASP A 8 10.08 -28.22 0.20
N PRO A 9 10.02 -29.51 -0.23
CA PRO A 9 10.94 -30.02 -1.27
C PRO A 9 10.56 -29.62 -2.71
N GLY A 10 9.69 -28.63 -2.90
CA GLY A 10 9.17 -28.21 -4.20
C GLY A 10 9.17 -26.72 -4.48
N ALA A 11 9.72 -25.86 -3.63
CA ALA A 11 9.79 -24.43 -3.90
C ALA A 11 10.83 -24.16 -5.02
N HIS A 12 10.44 -24.29 -6.26
CA HIS A 12 11.10 -23.60 -7.37
C HIS A 12 10.92 -22.10 -7.10
N HIS A 13 11.92 -21.45 -6.54
CA HIS A 13 11.98 -19.99 -6.42
C HIS A 13 12.08 -19.43 -7.85
N ASN A 14 10.94 -19.31 -8.52
CA ASN A 14 10.86 -18.57 -9.75
C ASN A 14 11.28 -17.12 -9.45
N SER A 15 12.27 -16.61 -10.17
CA SER A 15 12.67 -15.20 -10.00
C SER A 15 11.45 -14.31 -10.23
N SER A 16 11.31 -13.22 -9.46
CA SER A 16 10.18 -12.27 -9.61
C SER A 16 9.97 -11.84 -11.07
N GLY A 17 11.05 -11.75 -11.86
CA GLY A 17 10.96 -11.45 -13.29
C GLY A 17 10.31 -12.56 -14.13
N ALA A 18 10.51 -13.84 -13.77
CA ALA A 18 9.85 -14.96 -14.47
C ALA A 18 8.34 -14.98 -14.16
N LEU A 19 7.96 -14.71 -12.92
CA LEU A 19 6.54 -14.61 -12.51
C LEU A 19 5.83 -13.46 -13.23
N ILE A 20 6.42 -12.28 -13.26
CA ILE A 20 5.87 -11.13 -14.00
C ILE A 20 5.72 -11.46 -15.48
N ARG A 21 6.70 -12.15 -16.09
CA ARG A 21 6.62 -12.55 -17.51
C ARG A 21 5.45 -13.50 -17.79
N ARG A 22 5.08 -14.36 -16.86
CA ARG A 22 3.91 -15.24 -16.98
C ARG A 22 2.59 -14.49 -16.85
N PHE A 23 2.56 -13.46 -16.01
CA PHE A 23 1.40 -12.61 -15.81
C PHE A 23 1.17 -11.61 -16.98
N LEU A 24 2.26 -11.15 -17.61
CA LEU A 24 2.21 -10.11 -18.64
C LEU A 24 1.22 -10.38 -19.80
N PRO A 25 1.02 -11.61 -20.31
CA PRO A 25 0.03 -11.89 -21.35
C PRO A 25 -1.41 -11.51 -20.96
N TYR A 26 -1.81 -11.72 -19.71
CA TYR A 26 -3.14 -11.33 -19.22
C TYR A 26 -3.31 -9.82 -19.21
N LEU A 27 -2.30 -9.10 -18.71
CA LEU A 27 -2.29 -7.64 -18.70
C LEU A 27 -2.26 -7.04 -20.12
N ALA A 28 -1.52 -7.67 -21.04
CA ALA A 28 -1.37 -7.21 -22.43
C ALA A 28 -2.69 -7.23 -23.23
N LYS A 29 -3.64 -8.11 -22.88
CA LYS A 29 -4.98 -8.09 -23.47
C LYS A 29 -5.71 -6.77 -23.22
N HIS A 30 -5.44 -6.12 -22.11
CA HIS A 30 -6.11 -4.90 -21.64
C HIS A 30 -5.23 -3.64 -21.69
N LYS A 31 -4.14 -3.66 -22.47
CA LYS A 31 -3.15 -2.57 -22.55
C LYS A 31 -3.75 -1.19 -22.81
N ALA A 32 -4.83 -1.09 -23.62
CA ALA A 32 -5.46 0.20 -23.91
C ALA A 32 -6.10 0.82 -22.66
N VAL A 33 -6.78 -0.01 -21.85
CA VAL A 33 -7.38 0.43 -20.58
C VAL A 33 -6.29 0.81 -19.59
N LEU A 34 -5.21 0.00 -19.47
CA LEU A 34 -4.08 0.29 -18.61
C LEU A 34 -3.40 1.63 -18.96
N PHE A 35 -3.15 1.91 -20.25
CA PHE A 35 -2.56 3.17 -20.66
C PHE A 35 -3.47 4.36 -20.40
N LEU A 36 -4.78 4.19 -20.58
CA LEU A 36 -5.75 5.25 -20.29
C LEU A 36 -5.87 5.48 -18.77
N ASP A 37 -5.79 4.43 -17.98
CA ASP A 37 -5.75 4.48 -16.51
C ASP A 37 -4.52 5.26 -16.01
N LEU A 38 -3.33 4.94 -16.51
CA LEU A 38 -2.11 5.68 -16.20
C LEU A 38 -2.16 7.13 -16.70
N PHE A 39 -2.82 7.40 -17.82
CA PHE A 39 -3.05 8.77 -18.28
C PHE A 39 -3.98 9.53 -17.34
N CYS A 40 -5.07 8.93 -16.89
CA CYS A 40 -5.96 9.50 -15.87
C CYS A 40 -5.21 9.74 -14.55
N ALA A 41 -4.35 8.79 -14.13
CA ALA A 41 -3.50 8.91 -12.95
C ALA A 41 -2.50 10.09 -13.06
N ALA A 42 -1.93 10.31 -14.24
CA ALA A 42 -1.11 11.50 -14.49
C ALA A 42 -1.95 12.78 -14.40
N LEU A 43 -3.16 12.77 -14.95
CA LEU A 43 -4.05 13.92 -14.98
C LEU A 43 -4.52 14.32 -13.57
N THR A 44 -4.96 13.37 -12.74
CA THR A 44 -5.31 13.63 -11.33
C THR A 44 -4.12 14.16 -10.56
N THR A 45 -2.93 13.57 -10.78
CA THR A 45 -1.68 14.05 -10.18
C THR A 45 -1.36 15.50 -10.55
N LEU A 46 -1.51 15.87 -11.83
CA LEU A 46 -1.33 17.25 -12.26
C LEU A 46 -2.33 18.20 -11.60
N CYS A 47 -3.60 17.80 -11.50
CA CYS A 47 -4.62 18.60 -10.80
C CYS A 47 -4.25 18.86 -9.34
N ASP A 48 -3.72 17.86 -8.63
CA ASP A 48 -3.28 17.99 -7.24
C ASP A 48 -2.08 18.94 -7.08
N ILE A 49 -1.15 18.92 -8.05
CA ILE A 49 0.05 19.78 -8.03
C ILE A 49 -0.29 21.25 -8.26
N PHE A 50 -1.39 21.57 -8.95
CA PHE A 50 -1.79 22.94 -9.22
C PHE A 50 -2.33 23.68 -7.99
N LEU A 51 -2.96 23.03 -7.03
CA LEU A 51 -3.53 23.67 -5.84
C LEU A 51 -2.48 24.45 -5.02
N PRO A 52 -1.31 23.87 -4.65
CA PRO A 52 -0.28 24.62 -3.95
C PRO A 52 0.21 25.84 -4.72
N LYS A 53 0.29 25.74 -6.06
CA LYS A 53 0.71 26.87 -6.92
C LYS A 53 -0.31 28.00 -6.95
N ILE A 54 -1.60 27.67 -6.99
CA ILE A 54 -2.69 28.65 -6.91
C ILE A 54 -2.63 29.38 -5.56
N MET A 55 -2.48 28.64 -4.46
CA MET A 55 -2.40 29.21 -3.11
C MET A 55 -1.17 30.10 -2.95
N SER A 56 -0.01 29.68 -3.47
CA SER A 56 1.21 30.50 -3.49
C SER A 56 0.98 31.83 -4.25
N THR A 57 0.33 31.76 -5.42
CA THR A 57 0.03 32.94 -6.22
C THR A 57 -0.88 33.93 -5.50
N ILE A 58 -1.96 33.44 -4.89
CA ILE A 58 -2.89 34.26 -4.12
C ILE A 58 -2.17 34.92 -2.92
N THR A 59 -1.39 34.14 -2.17
CA THR A 59 -0.66 34.63 -1.00
C THR A 59 0.35 35.71 -1.39
N ASN A 60 1.14 35.48 -2.43
CA ASN A 60 2.11 36.45 -2.92
C ASN A 60 1.43 37.76 -3.40
N SER A 61 0.34 37.61 -4.15
CA SER A 61 -0.43 38.77 -4.62
C SER A 61 -1.04 39.58 -3.46
N ALA A 62 -1.51 38.91 -2.42
CA ALA A 62 -2.04 39.57 -1.21
C ALA A 62 -0.95 40.32 -0.41
N MET A 63 0.29 39.82 -0.49
CA MET A 63 1.46 40.47 0.13
C MET A 63 2.11 41.56 -0.77
N GLY A 64 1.51 41.87 -1.89
CA GLY A 64 2.01 42.88 -2.85
C GLY A 64 3.17 42.39 -3.72
N VAL A 65 3.41 41.08 -3.77
CA VAL A 65 4.46 40.46 -4.56
C VAL A 65 3.85 39.87 -5.86
N GLY A 66 4.28 40.35 -7.01
CA GLY A 66 3.84 39.89 -8.31
C GLY A 66 2.56 40.55 -8.81
N ILE A 67 1.50 39.80 -9.11
CA ILE A 67 0.27 40.32 -9.70
C ILE A 67 -0.60 41.00 -8.63
N THR A 68 -1.15 42.17 -8.92
CA THR A 68 -2.09 42.84 -8.03
C THR A 68 -3.38 42.00 -7.86
N LEU A 69 -3.71 41.66 -6.62
CA LEU A 69 -4.89 40.84 -6.35
C LEU A 69 -6.16 41.65 -6.61
N THR A 70 -6.93 41.22 -7.59
CA THR A 70 -8.26 41.78 -7.89
C THR A 70 -9.31 40.69 -7.80
N THR A 71 -10.58 41.09 -7.57
CA THR A 71 -11.70 40.16 -7.55
C THR A 71 -11.75 39.30 -8.82
N GLY A 72 -11.45 39.92 -9.99
CA GLY A 72 -11.43 39.18 -11.27
C GLY A 72 -10.35 38.09 -11.31
N ILE A 73 -9.16 38.33 -10.74
CA ILE A 73 -8.08 37.33 -10.69
C ILE A 73 -8.46 36.18 -9.74
N VAL A 74 -9.05 36.48 -8.58
CA VAL A 74 -9.53 35.45 -7.64
C VAL A 74 -10.58 34.58 -8.30
N LEU A 75 -11.58 35.18 -8.96
CA LEU A 75 -12.63 34.43 -9.68
C LEU A 75 -12.04 33.58 -10.83
N LYS A 76 -11.05 34.11 -11.55
CA LYS A 76 -10.36 33.35 -12.62
C LYS A 76 -9.60 32.14 -12.05
N LEU A 77 -8.85 32.31 -10.95
CA LEU A 77 -8.12 31.21 -10.31
C LEU A 77 -9.09 30.17 -9.70
N ALA A 78 -10.17 30.62 -9.10
CA ALA A 78 -11.24 29.74 -8.59
C ALA A 78 -11.92 28.95 -9.73
N GLY A 79 -12.17 29.60 -10.88
CA GLY A 79 -12.72 28.96 -12.08
C GLY A 79 -11.76 27.92 -12.66
N ILE A 80 -10.47 28.22 -12.74
CA ILE A 80 -9.44 27.25 -13.16
C ILE A 80 -9.42 26.05 -12.21
N TYR A 81 -9.40 26.29 -10.90
CA TYR A 81 -9.41 25.23 -9.90
C TYR A 81 -10.67 24.37 -10.01
N PHE A 82 -11.84 24.99 -10.20
CA PHE A 82 -13.10 24.26 -10.37
C PHE A 82 -13.07 23.35 -11.60
N VAL A 83 -12.58 23.84 -12.75
CA VAL A 83 -12.42 23.03 -13.96
C VAL A 83 -11.46 21.86 -13.73
N LEU A 84 -10.31 22.12 -13.08
CA LEU A 84 -9.36 21.06 -12.72
C LEU A 84 -10.02 20.00 -11.83
N ARG A 85 -10.88 20.38 -10.86
CA ARG A 85 -11.61 19.43 -10.03
C ARG A 85 -12.66 18.60 -10.76
N ILE A 86 -13.28 19.15 -11.78
CA ILE A 86 -14.19 18.37 -12.65
C ILE A 86 -13.40 17.34 -13.46
N ILE A 87 -12.26 17.75 -14.02
CA ILE A 87 -11.38 16.84 -14.77
C ILE A 87 -10.83 15.75 -13.85
N ASP A 88 -10.35 16.11 -12.66
CA ASP A 88 -9.88 15.19 -11.63
C ASP A 88 -10.97 14.16 -11.24
N GLY A 89 -12.19 14.63 -10.97
CA GLY A 89 -13.31 13.75 -10.65
C GLY A 89 -13.68 12.78 -11.78
N ALA A 90 -13.63 13.24 -13.03
CA ALA A 90 -13.89 12.39 -14.19
C ALA A 90 -12.78 11.34 -14.37
N ALA A 91 -11.51 11.73 -14.22
CA ALA A 91 -10.38 10.82 -14.28
C ALA A 91 -10.42 9.80 -13.13
N GLN A 92 -10.73 10.23 -11.90
CA GLN A 92 -10.89 9.36 -10.74
C GLN A 92 -12.04 8.36 -10.92
N TYR A 93 -13.16 8.80 -11.51
CA TYR A 93 -14.27 7.90 -11.83
C TYR A 93 -13.85 6.81 -12.83
N PHE A 94 -13.06 7.18 -13.84
CA PHE A 94 -12.51 6.21 -14.80
C PHE A 94 -11.62 5.18 -14.11
N MET A 95 -10.65 5.64 -13.31
CA MET A 95 -9.71 4.79 -12.57
C MET A 95 -10.45 3.84 -11.62
N SER A 96 -11.32 4.38 -10.78
CA SER A 96 -12.10 3.58 -9.81
C SER A 96 -13.16 2.67 -10.43
N GLY A 97 -13.61 2.95 -11.65
CA GLY A 97 -14.60 2.14 -12.36
C GLY A 97 -13.93 1.21 -13.38
N ILE A 98 -13.45 1.79 -14.47
CA ILE A 98 -12.97 1.01 -15.62
C ILE A 98 -11.62 0.34 -15.32
N GLY A 99 -10.73 0.98 -14.54
CA GLY A 99 -9.51 0.36 -14.05
C GLY A 99 -9.78 -0.91 -13.25
N HIS A 100 -10.70 -0.87 -12.28
CA HIS A 100 -11.10 -2.06 -11.50
C HIS A 100 -11.77 -3.13 -12.36
N ILE A 101 -12.65 -2.75 -13.32
CA ILE A 101 -13.27 -3.70 -14.24
C ILE A 101 -12.20 -4.43 -15.09
N MET A 102 -11.13 -3.75 -15.48
CA MET A 102 -9.97 -4.40 -16.12
C MET A 102 -9.40 -5.50 -15.24
N GLY A 103 -9.22 -5.23 -13.94
CA GLY A 103 -8.79 -6.23 -12.98
C GLY A 103 -9.72 -7.44 -12.93
N VAL A 104 -11.04 -7.22 -12.88
CA VAL A 104 -12.05 -8.30 -12.88
C VAL A 104 -11.95 -9.17 -14.14
N HIS A 105 -11.69 -8.57 -15.30
CA HIS A 105 -11.49 -9.34 -16.54
C HIS A 105 -10.23 -10.19 -16.49
N ILE A 106 -9.12 -9.65 -15.98
CA ILE A 106 -7.86 -10.39 -15.80
C ILE A 106 -8.08 -11.57 -14.84
N GLU A 107 -8.73 -11.34 -13.70
CA GLU A 107 -9.06 -12.38 -12.73
C GLU A 107 -9.92 -13.49 -13.35
N THR A 108 -10.92 -13.09 -14.12
CA THR A 108 -11.83 -14.04 -14.79
C THR A 108 -11.10 -14.91 -15.81
N ASP A 109 -10.21 -14.32 -16.59
CA ASP A 109 -9.39 -15.06 -17.55
C ASP A 109 -8.44 -16.03 -16.84
N MET A 110 -7.72 -15.55 -15.81
CA MET A 110 -6.81 -16.41 -15.03
C MET A 110 -7.55 -17.54 -14.32
N ARG A 111 -8.73 -17.25 -13.75
CA ARG A 111 -9.55 -18.27 -13.09
C ARG A 111 -10.03 -19.34 -14.08
N ARG A 112 -10.42 -18.94 -15.26
CA ARG A 112 -10.84 -19.88 -16.34
C ARG A 112 -9.65 -20.78 -16.73
N ASP A 113 -8.50 -20.19 -17.04
CA ASP A 113 -7.31 -20.95 -17.45
C ASP A 113 -6.85 -21.92 -16.34
N ALA A 114 -6.89 -21.47 -15.06
CA ALA A 114 -6.57 -22.33 -13.92
C ALA A 114 -7.56 -23.49 -13.79
N PHE A 115 -8.87 -23.21 -13.95
CA PHE A 115 -9.90 -24.24 -13.85
C PHE A 115 -9.81 -25.27 -14.99
N ASP A 116 -9.60 -24.81 -16.22
CA ASP A 116 -9.42 -25.67 -17.37
C ASP A 116 -8.18 -26.57 -17.22
N HIS A 117 -7.08 -26.01 -16.67
CA HIS A 117 -5.88 -26.80 -16.38
C HIS A 117 -6.11 -27.83 -15.28
N LEU A 118 -6.78 -27.44 -14.19
CA LEU A 118 -7.13 -28.36 -13.10
C LEU A 118 -7.92 -29.58 -13.61
N LEU A 119 -8.82 -29.42 -14.58
CA LEU A 119 -9.58 -30.54 -15.14
C LEU A 119 -8.69 -31.55 -15.92
N LEU A 120 -7.48 -31.16 -16.29
CA LEU A 120 -6.54 -32.02 -17.03
C LEU A 120 -5.54 -32.74 -16.10
N LEU A 121 -5.43 -32.33 -14.82
CA LEU A 121 -4.51 -32.91 -13.87
C LEU A 121 -4.94 -34.31 -13.45
N ASP A 122 -3.96 -35.17 -13.16
CA ASP A 122 -4.18 -36.54 -12.75
C ASP A 122 -4.71 -36.66 -11.31
N HIS A 123 -5.18 -37.88 -10.95
CA HIS A 123 -5.72 -38.16 -9.65
C HIS A 123 -4.68 -38.02 -8.50
N THR A 124 -3.40 -38.18 -8.83
CA THR A 124 -2.29 -38.08 -7.86
C THR A 124 -2.18 -36.65 -7.29
N TYR A 125 -2.42 -35.64 -8.13
CA TYR A 125 -2.45 -34.25 -7.68
C TYR A 125 -3.52 -34.01 -6.59
N TYR A 126 -4.74 -34.54 -6.81
CA TYR A 126 -5.87 -34.37 -5.90
C TYR A 126 -5.71 -35.18 -4.62
N ASN A 127 -4.98 -36.30 -4.64
CA ASN A 127 -4.65 -37.05 -3.44
C ASN A 127 -3.65 -36.35 -2.55
N ASN A 128 -2.76 -35.54 -3.13
CA ASN A 128 -1.70 -34.83 -2.42
C ASN A 128 -2.07 -33.38 -2.07
N THR A 129 -3.11 -32.81 -2.69
CA THR A 129 -3.48 -31.41 -2.51
C THR A 129 -4.92 -31.30 -2.00
N LYS A 130 -5.12 -30.64 -0.85
CA LYS A 130 -6.46 -30.41 -0.31
C LYS A 130 -7.28 -29.52 -1.25
N VAL A 131 -8.49 -29.94 -1.62
CA VAL A 131 -9.40 -29.19 -2.49
C VAL A 131 -9.65 -27.75 -1.96
N GLY A 132 -9.79 -27.57 -0.64
CA GLY A 132 -9.94 -26.26 -0.04
C GLY A 132 -8.75 -25.33 -0.29
N THR A 133 -7.52 -25.86 -0.42
CA THR A 133 -6.34 -25.08 -0.80
C THR A 133 -6.42 -24.64 -2.25
N ILE A 134 -6.83 -25.53 -3.16
CA ILE A 134 -7.04 -25.20 -4.58
C ILE A 134 -8.10 -24.11 -4.72
N MET A 135 -9.23 -24.26 -4.04
CA MET A 135 -10.30 -23.26 -4.04
C MET A 135 -9.78 -21.89 -3.57
N GLY A 136 -9.01 -21.85 -2.46
CA GLY A 136 -8.41 -20.61 -1.97
C GLY A 136 -7.49 -19.95 -3.02
N ARG A 137 -6.72 -20.76 -3.77
CA ARG A 137 -5.81 -20.25 -4.82
C ARG A 137 -6.55 -19.64 -6.01
N ILE A 138 -7.64 -20.26 -6.48
CA ILE A 138 -8.41 -19.76 -7.62
C ILE A 138 -9.46 -18.70 -7.28
N THR A 139 -9.64 -18.39 -6.00
CA THR A 139 -10.52 -17.32 -5.53
C THR A 139 -9.73 -16.20 -4.87
N ASN A 140 -9.20 -16.42 -3.67
CA ASN A 140 -8.59 -15.36 -2.86
C ASN A 140 -7.23 -14.90 -3.42
N ASP A 141 -6.37 -15.85 -3.86
CA ASP A 141 -5.06 -15.47 -4.37
C ASP A 141 -5.18 -14.72 -5.71
N LEU A 142 -6.15 -15.08 -6.56
CA LEU A 142 -6.41 -14.35 -7.81
C LEU A 142 -6.98 -12.95 -7.57
N PHE A 143 -7.75 -12.75 -6.49
CA PHE A 143 -8.16 -11.40 -6.08
C PHE A 143 -6.93 -10.54 -5.73
N ASP A 144 -5.97 -11.06 -4.96
CA ASP A 144 -4.73 -10.33 -4.67
C ASP A 144 -3.90 -10.01 -5.93
N VAL A 145 -3.94 -10.90 -6.95
CA VAL A 145 -3.30 -10.64 -8.26
C VAL A 145 -4.00 -9.52 -9.01
N THR A 146 -5.33 -9.46 -8.96
CA THR A 146 -6.12 -8.40 -9.59
C THR A 146 -5.81 -7.04 -8.99
N GLU A 147 -5.83 -6.94 -7.67
CA GLU A 147 -5.47 -5.74 -6.94
C GLU A 147 -4.04 -5.27 -7.26
N PHE A 148 -3.11 -6.23 -7.36
CA PHE A 148 -1.74 -5.96 -7.81
C PHE A 148 -1.69 -5.40 -9.23
N ALA A 149 -2.46 -6.00 -10.14
CA ALA A 149 -2.38 -5.76 -11.58
C ALA A 149 -2.66 -4.32 -11.98
N HIS A 150 -3.61 -3.69 -11.31
CA HIS A 150 -4.02 -2.33 -11.64
C HIS A 150 -3.54 -1.31 -10.61
N HIS A 151 -3.70 -1.54 -9.32
CA HIS A 151 -3.31 -0.57 -8.29
C HIS A 151 -1.80 -0.34 -8.19
N CYS A 152 -0.97 -1.39 -8.26
CA CYS A 152 0.46 -1.20 -8.07
C CYS A 152 1.13 -0.35 -9.16
N PRO A 153 0.91 -0.60 -10.47
CA PRO A 153 1.46 0.27 -11.51
C PRO A 153 0.98 1.71 -11.39
N GLU A 154 -0.32 1.90 -11.13
CA GLU A 154 -0.96 3.20 -10.98
C GLU A 154 -0.35 4.00 -9.81
N GLU A 155 -0.32 3.44 -8.61
CA GLU A 155 0.13 4.13 -7.41
C GLU A 155 1.64 4.43 -7.42
N PHE A 156 2.47 3.52 -7.95
CA PHE A 156 3.90 3.81 -8.13
C PHE A 156 4.13 4.90 -9.17
N PHE A 157 3.34 4.93 -10.22
CA PHE A 157 3.39 5.97 -11.24
C PHE A 157 2.97 7.34 -10.68
N ILE A 158 1.85 7.40 -9.95
CA ILE A 158 1.38 8.60 -9.24
C ILE A 158 2.46 9.10 -8.27
N ALA A 159 3.01 8.20 -7.45
CA ALA A 159 4.03 8.54 -6.47
C ALA A 159 5.29 9.12 -7.15
N PHE A 160 5.75 8.50 -8.22
CA PHE A 160 6.90 8.98 -8.98
C PHE A 160 6.66 10.40 -9.54
N ILE A 161 5.51 10.64 -10.17
CA ILE A 161 5.19 11.97 -10.73
C ILE A 161 5.07 13.00 -9.59
N LYS A 162 4.36 12.68 -8.49
CA LYS A 162 4.19 13.61 -7.35
C LYS A 162 5.52 14.00 -6.73
N ILE A 163 6.41 13.04 -6.49
CA ILE A 163 7.73 13.29 -5.91
C ILE A 163 8.58 14.12 -6.85
N LEU A 164 8.67 13.74 -8.14
CA LEU A 164 9.48 14.43 -9.13
C LEU A 164 8.98 15.87 -9.38
N ALA A 165 7.68 16.04 -9.59
CA ALA A 165 7.10 17.34 -9.84
C ALA A 165 7.20 18.27 -8.63
N SER A 166 6.93 17.76 -7.41
CA SER A 166 7.14 18.53 -6.19
C SER A 166 8.60 18.97 -6.04
N PHE A 167 9.56 18.08 -6.31
CA PHE A 167 10.98 18.42 -6.27
C PHE A 167 11.32 19.53 -7.24
N ILE A 168 10.91 19.41 -8.51
CA ILE A 168 11.21 20.42 -9.57
C ILE A 168 10.59 21.77 -9.20
N ILE A 169 9.33 21.79 -8.74
CA ILE A 169 8.63 23.03 -8.42
C ILE A 169 9.25 23.71 -7.20
N LEU A 170 9.57 22.97 -6.16
CA LEU A 170 10.16 23.51 -4.94
C LEU A 170 11.62 23.99 -5.17
N CYS A 171 12.37 23.33 -6.06
CA CYS A 171 13.70 23.81 -6.46
C CYS A 171 13.68 25.19 -7.15
N GLN A 172 12.58 25.55 -7.81
CA GLN A 172 12.44 26.88 -8.42
C GLN A 172 12.33 27.98 -7.36
N ALA A 173 11.80 27.67 -6.17
CA ALA A 173 11.71 28.62 -5.07
C ALA A 173 13.01 28.67 -4.25
N SER A 174 13.55 27.51 -3.81
CA SER A 174 14.80 27.45 -3.05
C SER A 174 15.42 26.06 -3.08
N ILE A 175 16.56 25.90 -3.76
CA ILE A 175 17.27 24.62 -3.80
C ILE A 175 17.70 24.14 -2.40
N PRO A 176 18.34 24.97 -1.52
CA PRO A 176 18.77 24.50 -0.21
C PRO A 176 17.62 24.01 0.67
N LEU A 177 16.48 24.73 0.65
CA LEU A 177 15.30 24.34 1.42
C LEU A 177 14.69 23.04 0.89
N THR A 178 14.60 22.91 -0.44
CA THR A 178 14.11 21.67 -1.07
C THR A 178 14.97 20.48 -0.70
N LEU A 179 16.30 20.60 -0.78
CA LEU A 179 17.21 19.53 -0.40
C LEU A 179 17.07 19.15 1.08
N ALA A 180 16.88 20.13 1.98
CA ALA A 180 16.67 19.88 3.40
C ALA A 180 15.36 19.09 3.64
N VAL A 181 14.27 19.44 2.97
CA VAL A 181 12.99 18.71 3.05
C VAL A 181 13.14 17.30 2.46
N PHE A 182 13.73 17.20 1.26
CA PHE A 182 13.88 15.90 0.59
C PHE A 182 14.89 14.98 1.26
N ALA A 183 15.81 15.47 2.06
CA ALA A 183 16.69 14.63 2.89
C ALA A 183 15.90 13.85 3.96
N CYS A 184 14.76 14.36 4.42
CA CYS A 184 13.90 13.66 5.36
C CYS A 184 13.18 12.45 4.72
N VAL A 185 12.94 12.50 3.38
CA VAL A 185 12.17 11.46 2.66
C VAL A 185 12.86 10.08 2.71
N PRO A 186 14.12 9.91 2.31
CA PRO A 186 14.80 8.61 2.40
C PRO A 186 14.95 8.14 3.84
N LEU A 187 15.19 9.06 4.79
CA LEU A 187 15.29 8.70 6.20
C LEU A 187 13.96 8.15 6.73
N MET A 188 12.85 8.81 6.41
CA MET A 188 11.51 8.32 6.73
C MET A 188 11.23 6.96 6.07
N GLY A 189 11.61 6.80 4.80
CA GLY A 189 11.44 5.54 4.07
C GLY A 189 12.18 4.38 4.74
N VAL A 190 13.45 4.54 5.06
CA VAL A 190 14.26 3.51 5.72
C VAL A 190 13.66 3.10 7.07
N VAL A 191 13.32 4.07 7.93
CA VAL A 191 12.73 3.78 9.24
C VAL A 191 11.34 3.13 9.10
N SER A 192 10.52 3.60 8.16
CA SER A 192 9.20 3.02 7.89
C SER A 192 9.30 1.57 7.42
N VAL A 193 10.19 1.25 6.49
CA VAL A 193 10.42 -0.12 6.01
C VAL A 193 10.91 -1.03 7.15
N TYR A 194 11.87 -0.55 7.96
CA TYR A 194 12.39 -1.31 9.09
C TYR A 194 11.31 -1.64 10.14
N LEU A 195 10.54 -0.63 10.55
CA LEU A 195 9.49 -0.81 11.56
C LEU A 195 8.30 -1.61 11.01
N ASN A 196 7.93 -1.44 9.74
CA ASN A 196 6.90 -2.23 9.08
C ASN A 196 7.30 -3.72 9.01
N GLY A 197 8.58 -4.02 8.74
CA GLY A 197 9.10 -5.38 8.79
C GLY A 197 8.92 -6.03 10.18
N ARG A 198 9.21 -5.28 11.25
CA ARG A 198 8.95 -5.74 12.63
C ARG A 198 7.47 -5.96 12.93
N LEU A 199 6.63 -5.03 12.51
CA LEU A 199 5.17 -5.12 12.66
C LEU A 199 4.62 -6.38 11.98
N ARG A 200 5.01 -6.63 10.73
CA ARG A 200 4.61 -7.82 9.98
C ARG A 200 5.06 -9.11 10.65
N ALA A 201 6.28 -9.15 11.18
CA ALA A 201 6.77 -10.33 11.91
C ALA A 201 5.91 -10.62 13.14
N ARG A 202 5.49 -9.58 13.90
CA ARG A 202 4.59 -9.74 15.07
C ARG A 202 3.20 -10.18 14.67
N PHE A 203 2.61 -9.63 13.63
CA PHE A 203 1.31 -10.06 13.14
C PHE A 203 1.33 -11.49 12.56
N ARG A 204 2.45 -11.91 11.97
CA ARG A 204 2.62 -13.30 11.56
C ARG A 204 2.65 -14.25 12.77
N GLN A 205 3.37 -13.92 13.84
CA GLN A 205 3.38 -14.70 15.09
C GLN A 205 1.98 -14.79 15.70
N GLN A 206 1.24 -13.68 15.71
CA GLN A 206 -0.15 -13.64 16.19
C GLN A 206 -1.06 -14.58 15.39
N ARG A 207 -0.92 -14.62 14.05
CA ARG A 207 -1.69 -15.54 13.20
C ARG A 207 -1.38 -17.02 13.47
N ILE A 208 -0.13 -17.34 13.73
CA ILE A 208 0.26 -18.71 14.10
C ILE A 208 -0.37 -19.08 15.45
N GLN A 209 -0.23 -18.22 16.45
CA GLN A 209 -0.73 -18.49 17.79
C GLN A 209 -2.27 -18.62 17.86
N ILE A 210 -3.02 -17.79 17.12
CA ILE A 210 -4.48 -17.94 17.05
C ILE A 210 -4.87 -19.23 16.33
N GLY A 211 -4.09 -19.68 15.35
CA GLY A 211 -4.29 -20.99 14.72
C GLY A 211 -4.11 -22.15 15.69
N GLU A 212 -3.07 -22.11 16.54
CA GLU A 212 -2.84 -23.12 17.60
C GLU A 212 -3.96 -23.11 18.66
N LEU A 213 -4.41 -21.92 19.06
CA LEU A 213 -5.53 -21.78 19.99
C LEU A 213 -6.83 -22.32 19.39
N ASN A 214 -7.12 -22.02 18.12
CA ASN A 214 -8.28 -22.55 17.42
C ASN A 214 -8.26 -24.09 17.34
N ALA A 215 -7.11 -24.69 17.03
CA ALA A 215 -6.95 -26.15 17.03
C ALA A 215 -7.22 -26.74 18.42
N THR A 216 -6.73 -26.10 19.49
CA THR A 216 -7.01 -26.52 20.88
C THR A 216 -8.50 -26.45 21.21
N ILE A 217 -9.18 -25.38 20.77
CA ILE A 217 -10.64 -25.24 20.97
C ILE A 217 -11.39 -26.31 20.18
N GLU A 218 -11.02 -26.54 18.92
CA GLU A 218 -11.64 -27.59 18.09
C GLU A 218 -11.51 -28.97 18.70
N ASP A 219 -10.30 -29.35 19.14
CA ASP A 219 -10.05 -30.65 19.79
C ASP A 219 -10.90 -30.83 21.06
N SER A 220 -10.97 -29.78 21.89
CA SER A 220 -11.78 -29.85 23.15
C SER A 220 -13.26 -29.94 22.86
N LEU A 221 -13.77 -29.24 21.83
CA LEU A 221 -15.19 -29.28 21.45
C LEU A 221 -15.58 -30.62 20.79
N LEU A 222 -14.75 -31.12 19.89
CA LEU A 222 -14.96 -32.42 19.24
C LEU A 222 -14.84 -33.56 20.24
N GLY A 223 -13.91 -33.43 21.23
CA GLY A 223 -13.69 -34.39 22.31
C GLY A 223 -14.63 -34.24 23.50
N GLN A 224 -15.67 -33.38 23.46
CA GLN A 224 -16.51 -33.03 24.61
C GLN A 224 -17.13 -34.25 25.31
N GLY A 225 -17.52 -35.29 24.55
CA GLY A 225 -18.04 -36.54 25.13
C GLY A 225 -17.02 -37.26 26.03
N VAL A 226 -15.74 -37.26 25.60
CA VAL A 226 -14.63 -37.83 26.36
C VAL A 226 -14.34 -36.98 27.59
N VAL A 227 -14.24 -35.67 27.44
CA VAL A 227 -14.01 -34.71 28.52
C VAL A 227 -15.05 -34.92 29.64
N LYS A 228 -16.32 -35.03 29.28
CA LYS A 228 -17.40 -35.28 30.26
C LYS A 228 -17.35 -36.67 30.87
N ALA A 229 -17.05 -37.73 30.11
CA ALA A 229 -16.96 -39.07 30.60
C ALA A 229 -15.87 -39.24 31.67
N PHE A 230 -14.79 -38.47 31.59
CA PHE A 230 -13.66 -38.48 32.51
C PHE A 230 -13.67 -37.33 33.53
N ALA A 231 -14.70 -36.47 33.53
CA ALA A 231 -14.79 -35.25 34.35
C ALA A 231 -13.53 -34.35 34.23
N ALA A 232 -13.02 -34.22 33.00
CA ALA A 232 -11.75 -33.52 32.68
C ALA A 232 -11.93 -32.06 32.30
N GLU A 233 -13.07 -31.42 32.60
CA GLU A 233 -13.38 -30.02 32.21
C GLU A 233 -12.37 -29.04 32.76
N GLU A 234 -11.85 -29.25 33.97
CA GLU A 234 -10.85 -28.36 34.56
C GLU A 234 -9.50 -28.44 33.85
N GLN A 235 -9.13 -29.64 33.38
CA GLN A 235 -7.92 -29.83 32.55
C GLN A 235 -8.01 -29.09 31.21
N GLU A 236 -9.15 -29.21 30.52
CA GLU A 236 -9.37 -28.53 29.26
C GLU A 236 -9.46 -27.01 29.43
N ARG A 237 -10.06 -26.52 30.52
CA ARG A 237 -10.06 -25.11 30.89
C ARG A 237 -8.65 -24.59 31.13
N ALA A 238 -7.80 -25.30 31.84
CA ALA A 238 -6.42 -24.92 32.11
C ALA A 238 -5.58 -24.87 30.80
N LYS A 239 -5.79 -25.84 29.91
CA LYS A 239 -5.14 -25.91 28.61
C LYS A 239 -5.55 -24.70 27.71
N PHE A 240 -6.83 -24.37 27.65
CA PHE A 240 -7.34 -23.21 26.95
C PHE A 240 -6.77 -21.91 27.54
N GLU A 241 -6.80 -21.76 28.86
CA GLU A 241 -6.34 -20.57 29.54
C GLU A 241 -4.84 -20.30 29.28
N GLN A 242 -4.02 -21.36 29.22
CA GLN A 242 -2.61 -21.21 28.86
C GLN A 242 -2.45 -20.70 27.42
N GLY A 243 -3.13 -21.30 26.44
CA GLY A 243 -3.09 -20.87 25.05
C GLY A 243 -3.63 -19.44 24.84
N ASN A 244 -4.66 -19.07 25.60
CA ASN A 244 -5.26 -17.73 25.57
C ASN A 244 -4.29 -16.65 26.13
N LYS A 245 -3.57 -16.96 27.23
CA LYS A 245 -2.51 -16.08 27.76
C LYS A 245 -1.35 -15.92 26.81
N ASP A 246 -0.93 -16.98 26.15
CA ASP A 246 0.15 -16.93 25.16
C ASP A 246 -0.28 -16.05 23.97
N PHE A 247 -1.52 -16.19 23.52
CA PHE A 247 -2.08 -15.33 22.47
C PHE A 247 -2.18 -13.87 22.90
N GLU A 248 -2.68 -13.59 24.11
CA GLU A 248 -2.75 -12.25 24.70
C GLU A 248 -1.37 -11.57 24.70
N HIS A 249 -0.34 -12.30 25.18
CA HIS A 249 1.03 -11.79 25.21
C HIS A 249 1.55 -11.43 23.82
N ILE A 250 1.42 -12.33 22.84
CA ILE A 250 1.88 -12.10 21.47
C ILE A 250 1.11 -10.95 20.82
N LYS A 251 -0.21 -10.87 21.03
CA LYS A 251 -1.06 -9.81 20.53
C LYS A 251 -0.67 -8.45 21.11
N THR A 252 -0.37 -8.39 22.39
CA THR A 252 0.12 -7.20 23.08
C THR A 252 1.44 -6.69 22.46
N LEU A 253 2.40 -7.59 22.21
CA LEU A 253 3.64 -7.23 21.51
C LEU A 253 3.39 -6.73 20.10
N GLY A 254 2.38 -7.25 19.40
CA GLY A 254 1.93 -6.76 18.10
C GLY A 254 1.44 -5.32 18.16
N TYR A 255 0.64 -4.97 19.16
CA TYR A 255 0.16 -3.59 19.34
C TYR A 255 1.27 -2.62 19.71
N TYR A 256 2.28 -3.02 20.52
CA TYR A 256 3.45 -2.18 20.76
C TYR A 256 4.26 -1.93 19.48
N ALA A 257 4.42 -2.94 18.63
CA ALA A 257 5.09 -2.75 17.35
C ALA A 257 4.29 -1.79 16.42
N MET A 258 2.96 -1.91 16.41
CA MET A 258 2.08 -1.01 15.67
C MET A 258 2.17 0.44 16.21
N ALA A 259 2.16 0.60 17.52
CA ALA A 259 2.32 1.91 18.15
C ALA A 259 3.67 2.54 17.80
N ALA A 260 4.76 1.78 17.83
CA ALA A 260 6.08 2.25 17.44
C ALA A 260 6.13 2.70 15.95
N PHE A 261 5.53 1.92 15.05
CA PHE A 261 5.43 2.28 13.64
C PHE A 261 4.64 3.59 13.44
N ASN A 262 3.43 3.67 13.99
CA ASN A 262 2.56 4.85 13.86
C ASN A 262 3.18 6.10 14.48
N THR A 263 3.79 5.97 15.66
CA THR A 263 4.44 7.10 16.35
C THR A 263 5.65 7.59 15.57
N SER A 264 6.49 6.68 15.07
CA SER A 264 7.66 7.06 14.26
C SER A 264 7.26 7.79 12.98
N THR A 265 6.25 7.28 12.26
CA THR A 265 5.73 7.95 11.06
C THR A 265 5.24 9.37 11.39
N ARG A 266 4.51 9.52 12.49
CA ARG A 266 3.99 10.82 12.94
C ARG A 266 5.10 11.79 13.36
N LEU A 267 6.19 11.28 13.95
CA LEU A 267 7.36 12.10 14.28
C LEU A 267 8.09 12.60 13.02
N PHE A 268 8.19 11.77 11.99
CA PHE A 268 8.76 12.21 10.70
C PHE A 268 7.90 13.25 10.00
N ASP A 269 6.57 13.13 10.07
CA ASP A 269 5.67 14.19 9.60
C ASP A 269 5.98 15.52 10.30
N GLY A 270 6.05 15.48 11.63
CA GLY A 270 6.41 16.65 12.44
C GLY A 270 7.80 17.20 12.11
N LEU A 271 8.78 16.33 11.85
CA LEU A 271 10.14 16.74 11.48
C LEU A 271 10.17 17.45 10.12
N MET A 272 9.43 16.95 9.11
CA MET A 272 9.35 17.62 7.82
C MET A 272 8.72 19.01 7.94
N TYR A 273 7.65 19.17 8.72
CA TYR A 273 7.08 20.49 9.00
C TYR A 273 8.04 21.39 9.80
N LEU A 274 8.76 20.83 10.77
CA LEU A 274 9.77 21.59 11.54
C LEU A 274 10.88 22.14 10.62
N VAL A 275 11.36 21.34 9.68
CA VAL A 275 12.33 21.79 8.66
C VAL A 275 11.77 22.95 7.83
N VAL A 276 10.52 22.86 7.38
CA VAL A 276 9.88 23.96 6.63
C VAL A 276 9.71 25.20 7.51
N ILE A 277 9.29 25.07 8.77
CA ILE A 277 9.12 26.19 9.68
C ILE A 277 10.47 26.88 9.96
N LEU A 278 11.50 26.11 10.32
CA LEU A 278 12.80 26.66 10.67
C LEU A 278 13.56 27.19 9.43
N ALA A 279 13.85 26.31 8.49
CA ALA A 279 14.66 26.69 7.32
C ALA A 279 13.88 27.60 6.35
N GLY A 280 12.57 27.32 6.15
CA GLY A 280 11.69 28.13 5.35
C GLY A 280 11.41 29.48 6.00
N GLY A 281 11.11 29.52 7.29
CA GLY A 281 10.90 30.76 8.04
C GLY A 281 12.15 31.66 8.05
N LEU A 282 13.33 31.08 8.30
CA LEU A 282 14.60 31.82 8.22
C LEU A 282 14.88 32.31 6.79
N SER A 283 14.55 31.53 5.78
CA SER A 283 14.69 31.93 4.36
C SER A 283 13.74 33.07 4.01
N LEU A 284 12.52 33.08 4.56
CA LEU A 284 11.55 34.15 4.39
C LEU A 284 12.03 35.45 5.06
N VAL A 285 12.49 35.40 6.31
CA VAL A 285 13.04 36.57 7.04
C VAL A 285 14.23 37.17 6.27
N ASN A 286 15.07 36.33 5.67
CA ASN A 286 16.22 36.75 4.87
C ASN A 286 15.84 37.19 3.43
N GLY A 287 14.57 37.23 3.07
CA GLY A 287 14.10 37.62 1.73
C GLY A 287 14.48 36.64 0.60
N LYS A 288 14.86 35.39 0.92
CA LYS A 288 15.27 34.37 -0.06
C LYS A 288 14.09 33.66 -0.70
N ILE A 289 12.94 33.61 -0.02
CA ILE A 289 11.67 33.06 -0.51
C ILE A 289 10.54 34.02 -0.18
N THR A 290 9.41 33.88 -0.86
CA THR A 290 8.19 34.66 -0.58
C THR A 290 7.29 33.95 0.41
N ALA A 291 6.30 34.66 0.98
CA ALA A 291 5.29 34.07 1.83
C ALA A 291 4.46 33.01 1.09
N GLY A 292 4.16 33.23 -0.17
CA GLY A 292 3.48 32.24 -1.01
C GLY A 292 4.33 30.99 -1.27
N ASP A 293 5.65 31.11 -1.38
CA ASP A 293 6.52 29.95 -1.48
C ASP A 293 6.50 29.13 -0.20
N LEU A 294 6.49 29.75 0.98
CA LEU A 294 6.38 29.03 2.24
C LEU A 294 5.07 28.25 2.35
N VAL A 295 3.95 28.84 1.92
CA VAL A 295 2.65 28.15 1.85
C VAL A 295 2.71 26.98 0.88
N ALA A 296 3.32 27.16 -0.31
CA ALA A 296 3.51 26.07 -1.26
C ALA A 296 4.35 24.93 -0.66
N TYR A 297 5.46 25.24 0.04
CA TYR A 297 6.26 24.22 0.74
C TYR A 297 5.42 23.40 1.73
N MET A 298 4.59 24.04 2.54
CA MET A 298 3.73 23.34 3.49
C MET A 298 2.75 22.40 2.81
N LEU A 299 2.12 22.84 1.72
CA LEU A 299 1.16 22.03 0.97
C LEU A 299 1.84 20.86 0.24
N TYR A 300 3.00 21.09 -0.40
CA TYR A 300 3.75 20.03 -1.05
C TYR A 300 4.32 19.03 -0.05
N VAL A 301 4.75 19.44 1.13
CA VAL A 301 5.17 18.52 2.20
C VAL A 301 4.02 17.62 2.62
N THR A 302 2.80 18.15 2.77
CA THR A 302 1.60 17.33 3.03
C THR A 302 1.39 16.27 1.95
N THR A 303 1.51 16.66 0.69
CA THR A 303 1.41 15.74 -0.45
C THR A 303 2.50 14.67 -0.43
N LEU A 304 3.77 15.05 -0.17
CA LEU A 304 4.90 14.13 -0.09
C LEU A 304 4.72 13.10 1.04
N ILE A 305 4.30 13.53 2.23
CA ILE A 305 4.02 12.65 3.37
C ILE A 305 2.96 11.61 3.00
N ALA A 306 1.84 12.07 2.43
CA ALA A 306 0.77 11.17 1.98
C ALA A 306 1.28 10.17 0.91
N THR A 307 2.08 10.64 -0.04
CA THR A 307 2.66 9.81 -1.10
C THR A 307 3.59 8.72 -0.54
N ILE A 308 4.45 9.06 0.43
CA ILE A 308 5.37 8.09 1.05
C ILE A 308 4.60 7.01 1.80
N ARG A 309 3.56 7.39 2.55
CA ARG A 309 2.68 6.41 3.24
C ARG A 309 2.04 5.46 2.25
N ARG A 310 1.53 5.99 1.15
CA ARG A 310 0.91 5.21 0.07
C ARG A 310 1.90 4.19 -0.52
N ILE A 311 3.14 4.58 -0.80
CA ILE A 311 4.19 3.66 -1.28
C ILE A 311 4.41 2.50 -0.29
N VAL A 312 4.44 2.77 1.01
CA VAL A 312 4.64 1.73 2.05
C VAL A 312 3.45 0.76 2.08
N GLU A 313 2.22 1.25 1.96
CA GLU A 313 1.00 0.45 1.90
C GLU A 313 0.99 -0.46 0.65
N PHE A 314 1.28 0.11 -0.52
CA PHE A 314 1.30 -0.64 -1.77
C PHE A 314 2.48 -1.61 -1.90
N ALA A 315 3.57 -1.42 -1.18
CA ALA A 315 4.64 -2.42 -1.10
C ALA A 315 4.17 -3.75 -0.51
N GLU A 316 3.19 -3.72 0.39
CA GLU A 316 2.56 -4.96 0.91
C GLU A 316 1.64 -5.60 -0.11
N GLN A 317 0.83 -4.83 -0.79
CA GLN A 317 -0.06 -5.31 -1.83
C GLN A 317 0.73 -5.92 -3.00
N PHE A 318 1.84 -5.29 -3.38
CA PHE A 318 2.79 -5.85 -4.35
C PHE A 318 3.26 -7.26 -3.94
N GLN A 319 3.66 -7.45 -2.67
CA GLN A 319 4.09 -8.76 -2.18
C GLN A 319 2.97 -9.81 -2.22
N ARG A 320 1.73 -9.44 -1.83
CA ARG A 320 0.59 -10.35 -1.89
C ARG A 320 0.28 -10.78 -3.32
N GLY A 321 0.22 -9.81 -4.24
CA GLY A 321 -0.01 -10.09 -5.66
C GLY A 321 1.06 -10.98 -6.26
N MET A 322 2.35 -10.74 -5.95
CA MET A 322 3.45 -11.61 -6.40
C MET A 322 3.31 -13.04 -5.87
N THR A 323 2.90 -13.22 -4.60
CA THR A 323 2.62 -14.55 -4.04
C THR A 323 1.42 -15.21 -4.73
N GLY A 324 0.38 -14.44 -5.07
CA GLY A 324 -0.77 -14.94 -5.84
C GLY A 324 -0.36 -15.43 -7.24
N ILE A 325 0.49 -14.66 -7.94
CA ILE A 325 1.05 -15.06 -9.24
C ILE A 325 1.89 -16.34 -9.13
N GLU A 326 2.72 -16.46 -8.07
CA GLU A 326 3.53 -17.65 -7.81
C GLU A 326 2.64 -18.89 -7.62
N ARG A 327 1.61 -18.79 -6.79
CA ARG A 327 0.67 -19.90 -6.55
C ARG A 327 -0.18 -20.25 -7.77
N PHE A 328 -0.54 -19.26 -8.58
CA PHE A 328 -1.17 -19.50 -9.86
C PHE A 328 -0.23 -20.25 -10.82
N ALA A 329 1.03 -19.85 -10.90
CA ALA A 329 2.04 -20.53 -11.70
C ALA A 329 2.26 -21.98 -11.25
N GLU A 330 2.23 -22.27 -9.94
CA GLU A 330 2.29 -23.63 -9.38
C GLU A 330 1.11 -24.52 -9.81
N ILE A 331 -0.06 -23.94 -10.09
CA ILE A 331 -1.20 -24.70 -10.62
C ILE A 331 -0.98 -25.02 -12.10
N MET A 332 -0.39 -24.08 -12.85
CA MET A 332 -0.23 -24.16 -14.31
C MET A 332 1.00 -24.98 -14.76
N ASP A 333 1.93 -25.31 -13.84
CA ASP A 333 3.13 -26.14 -14.08
C ASP A 333 2.87 -27.61 -13.75
#